data_ed39a5c0f5546ba35e72f570d4603fa7
#
_entry.id   ed39a5c0f5546ba35e72f570d4603fa7
#
_cell.length_a   1.000
_cell.length_b   1.000
_cell.length_c   1.000
_cell.angle_alpha   90.00
_cell.angle_beta   90.00
_cell.angle_gamma   90.00
#
_symmetry.space_group_name_H-M   'P 1'
#
loop_
_entity.id
_entity.type
_entity.pdbx_description
1 polymer ?
#
loop_
_entity_poly.entity_id
_entity_poly.type
_entity_poly.pdbx_seq_one_letter_code
_entity_poly.pdbx_strand_id
1 'polypeptide(L)'
;MIFVPLKNDGSEFELSVTPFKNKVTPHAGSYSDFPLQQIFYGAPGTGKSFRIKRDTANQSKIRTTFHPDSDYSTFVGCYKPTMSNEGDRADQEKGGGTKQIEYAFVAQAFLKAYVKAWKSYCIKESEDAKPQYLIIEEINRGNCAQIFGDLFQLLDRNEDGYSTYPIVADTDIQKYLSKEFEELDVPDSLNMIYDDYDGNVAEDIKNGTVLALPNNFYIWATMNTSDQSLFPIDSAFKRRWDWKYMPIDTKKENWNIEVDGNKYSWTVFLEKVNEQIFEVTKSEDKKLGFYFCRANNNVVGAEKFVSKVIFYLYNDVFKDYGYDRKMFKDENGKAIQFHEYFQCNGDINEQKAALFLDNLDVKPIGENKEE
;
A
#
# COMPACT_ATOMS: atom_id res chain seq x y z
N MET A 1 26.44 -28.61 -12.87
CA MET A 1 27.33 -29.77 -13.07
C MET A 1 26.43 -30.93 -13.44
N ILE A 2 26.40 -31.33 -14.70
CA ILE A 2 25.60 -32.48 -15.16
C ILE A 2 26.56 -33.68 -15.24
N PHE A 3 26.33 -34.70 -14.44
CA PHE A 3 27.10 -35.96 -14.50
C PHE A 3 26.54 -36.82 -15.64
N VAL A 4 27.39 -37.14 -16.63
CA VAL A 4 27.10 -38.13 -17.66
C VAL A 4 27.75 -39.46 -17.23
N PRO A 5 27.06 -40.60 -17.28
CA PRO A 5 27.62 -41.88 -16.83
C PRO A 5 28.73 -42.36 -17.76
N LEU A 6 29.79 -42.91 -17.16
CA LEU A 6 30.96 -43.48 -17.80
C LEU A 6 30.61 -44.68 -18.68
N LYS A 7 31.14 -44.73 -19.90
CA LYS A 7 31.29 -45.97 -20.66
C LYS A 7 32.60 -46.65 -20.28
N ASN A 8 32.57 -47.94 -20.12
CA ASN A 8 33.65 -48.79 -19.59
C ASN A 8 34.59 -49.26 -20.70
N ASP A 9 35.10 -48.35 -21.58
CA ASP A 9 35.96 -48.76 -22.72
C ASP A 9 37.34 -48.08 -22.77
N GLY A 10 37.75 -47.36 -21.73
CA GLY A 10 39.14 -46.87 -21.57
C GLY A 10 39.53 -45.70 -22.50
N SER A 11 38.66 -45.05 -23.15
CA SER A 11 38.97 -43.86 -23.97
C SER A 11 39.03 -42.56 -23.13
N GLU A 12 40.04 -41.71 -23.42
CA GLU A 12 40.21 -40.39 -22.79
C GLU A 12 39.03 -39.47 -23.04
N PHE A 13 38.62 -38.72 -21.99
CA PHE A 13 37.51 -37.79 -22.06
C PHE A 13 38.00 -36.40 -22.44
N GLU A 14 37.57 -35.88 -23.56
CA GLU A 14 37.55 -34.44 -23.80
C GLU A 14 36.36 -33.81 -23.06
N LEU A 15 36.66 -33.04 -22.03
CA LEU A 15 35.69 -32.15 -21.39
C LEU A 15 35.39 -30.97 -22.37
N SER A 16 34.36 -31.10 -23.17
CA SER A 16 33.82 -29.92 -23.84
C SER A 16 33.10 -29.07 -22.83
N VAL A 17 33.79 -28.09 -22.29
CA VAL A 17 33.17 -27.00 -21.57
C VAL A 17 32.44 -26.15 -22.64
N THR A 18 31.16 -26.41 -22.83
CA THR A 18 30.29 -25.42 -23.51
C THR A 18 30.36 -24.18 -22.65
N PRO A 19 30.89 -23.05 -23.15
CA PRO A 19 30.80 -21.81 -22.39
C PRO A 19 29.35 -21.54 -22.13
N PHE A 20 28.99 -21.31 -20.86
CA PHE A 20 27.71 -20.68 -20.54
C PHE A 20 27.58 -19.51 -21.50
N LYS A 21 26.56 -19.53 -22.36
CA LYS A 21 26.17 -18.35 -23.14
C LYS A 21 26.06 -17.21 -22.11
N ASN A 22 26.90 -16.19 -22.30
CA ASN A 22 26.75 -14.96 -21.52
C ASN A 22 25.27 -14.64 -21.54
N LYS A 23 24.61 -14.70 -20.33
CA LYS A 23 23.29 -14.12 -20.18
C LYS A 23 23.43 -12.68 -20.67
N VAL A 24 22.86 -12.39 -21.82
CA VAL A 24 22.63 -11.00 -22.24
C VAL A 24 21.63 -10.52 -21.18
N THR A 25 22.14 -9.80 -20.20
CA THR A 25 21.31 -9.15 -19.19
C THR A 25 20.48 -8.12 -19.96
N PRO A 26 19.15 -8.35 -20.11
CA PRO A 26 18.30 -7.33 -20.68
C PRO A 26 18.33 -6.15 -19.71
N HIS A 27 18.76 -4.98 -20.19
CA HIS A 27 18.82 -3.71 -19.46
C HIS A 27 18.99 -3.85 -17.95
N ALA A 28 20.19 -4.20 -17.49
CA ALA A 28 20.57 -4.15 -16.08
C ALA A 28 20.74 -2.68 -15.66
N GLY A 29 19.64 -1.93 -15.68
CA GLY A 29 19.56 -0.67 -14.96
C GLY A 29 19.52 -0.98 -13.47
N SER A 30 20.28 -0.27 -12.67
CA SER A 30 20.24 -0.35 -11.21
C SER A 30 18.89 0.18 -10.74
N TYR A 31 17.87 -0.70 -10.77
CA TYR A 31 16.59 -0.41 -10.13
C TYR A 31 16.81 -0.33 -8.62
N SER A 32 16.09 0.55 -7.95
CA SER A 32 16.23 0.83 -6.52
C SER A 32 16.37 -0.47 -5.71
N ASP A 33 17.18 -0.46 -4.64
CA ASP A 33 17.32 -1.56 -3.67
C ASP A 33 16.01 -1.93 -2.95
N PHE A 34 14.88 -1.43 -3.44
CA PHE A 34 13.55 -1.63 -2.87
C PHE A 34 12.84 -2.84 -3.48
N PRO A 35 12.10 -3.62 -2.68
CA PRO A 35 11.28 -4.71 -3.17
C PRO A 35 10.24 -4.25 -4.20
N LEU A 36 10.02 -5.07 -5.25
CA LEU A 36 9.01 -4.80 -6.28
C LEU A 36 7.60 -4.80 -5.70
N GLN A 37 7.33 -5.68 -4.73
CA GLN A 37 6.03 -5.77 -4.05
C GLN A 37 6.24 -5.67 -2.55
N GLN A 38 5.65 -4.65 -1.91
CA GLN A 38 5.84 -4.43 -0.48
C GLN A 38 4.55 -3.98 0.22
N ILE A 39 4.24 -4.63 1.35
CA ILE A 39 3.15 -4.21 2.25
C ILE A 39 3.75 -3.56 3.50
N PHE A 40 3.40 -2.30 3.73
CA PHE A 40 3.71 -1.57 4.96
C PHE A 40 2.57 -1.77 5.95
N TYR A 41 2.85 -2.41 7.08
CA TYR A 41 1.84 -2.76 8.08
C TYR A 41 2.23 -2.28 9.49
N GLY A 42 1.24 -2.21 10.38
CA GLY A 42 1.40 -1.78 11.76
C GLY A 42 0.23 -0.93 12.23
N ALA A 43 0.29 -0.50 13.49
CA ALA A 43 -0.76 0.27 14.16
C ALA A 43 -1.19 1.53 13.40
N PRO A 44 -2.43 2.03 13.59
CA PRO A 44 -2.88 3.28 13.00
C PRO A 44 -2.00 4.45 13.49
N GLY A 45 -1.65 5.36 12.57
CA GLY A 45 -0.82 6.52 12.90
C GLY A 45 0.70 6.27 12.97
N THR A 46 1.22 5.14 12.49
CA THR A 46 2.67 4.87 12.42
C THR A 46 3.37 5.55 11.24
N GLY A 47 2.62 6.21 10.34
CA GLY A 47 3.19 6.95 9.21
C GLY A 47 3.44 6.11 7.96
N LYS A 48 2.73 4.99 7.76
CA LYS A 48 2.84 4.11 6.59
C LYS A 48 2.79 4.87 5.25
N SER A 49 1.70 5.59 4.98
CA SER A 49 1.53 6.34 3.73
C SER A 49 2.55 7.48 3.56
N PHE A 50 3.00 8.09 4.67
CA PHE A 50 4.05 9.09 4.65
C PHE A 50 5.40 8.46 4.26
N ARG A 51 5.71 7.28 4.77
CA ARG A 51 6.90 6.52 4.41
C ARG A 51 6.93 6.23 2.92
N ILE A 52 5.84 5.68 2.35
CA ILE A 52 5.71 5.43 0.91
C ILE A 52 5.88 6.73 0.13
N LYS A 53 5.21 7.83 0.54
CA LYS A 53 5.33 9.15 -0.12
C LYS A 53 6.78 9.64 -0.19
N ARG A 54 7.53 9.46 0.91
CA ARG A 54 8.94 9.87 0.99
C ARG A 54 9.83 8.99 0.10
N ASP A 55 9.68 7.67 0.20
CA ASP A 55 10.54 6.72 -0.51
C ASP A 55 10.26 6.72 -2.03
N THR A 56 9.07 7.18 -2.46
CA THR A 56 8.69 7.35 -3.88
C THR A 56 8.64 8.82 -4.33
N ALA A 57 9.37 9.75 -3.69
CA ALA A 57 9.18 11.19 -3.86
C ALA A 57 9.26 11.64 -5.32
N ASN A 58 10.26 11.26 -6.07
CA ASN A 58 10.50 11.71 -7.44
C ASN A 58 10.15 10.66 -8.50
N GLN A 59 9.36 9.65 -8.13
CA GLN A 59 9.00 8.56 -9.03
C GLN A 59 7.58 8.73 -9.59
N SER A 60 7.36 8.18 -10.78
CA SER A 60 6.02 8.07 -11.36
C SER A 60 5.16 7.14 -10.50
N LYS A 61 3.97 7.57 -10.13
CA LYS A 61 3.08 6.78 -9.26
C LYS A 61 1.62 6.99 -9.58
N ILE A 62 0.87 5.91 -9.43
CA ILE A 62 -0.59 5.92 -9.41
C ILE A 62 -1.01 5.40 -8.04
N ARG A 63 -1.97 6.07 -7.41
CA ARG A 63 -2.47 5.70 -6.09
C ARG A 63 -3.94 5.34 -6.16
N THR A 64 -4.31 4.27 -5.48
CA THR A 64 -5.69 3.83 -5.28
C THR A 64 -5.92 3.40 -3.85
N THR A 65 -7.16 3.28 -3.43
CA THR A 65 -7.55 2.80 -2.10
C THR A 65 -8.53 1.66 -2.27
N PHE A 66 -8.32 0.56 -1.56
CA PHE A 66 -9.29 -0.52 -1.52
C PHE A 66 -10.38 -0.22 -0.49
N HIS A 67 -11.59 -0.62 -0.79
CA HIS A 67 -12.75 -0.54 0.07
C HIS A 67 -13.64 -1.79 -0.15
N PRO A 68 -14.63 -2.08 0.72
CA PRO A 68 -15.41 -3.31 0.65
C PRO A 68 -16.05 -3.59 -0.70
N ASP A 69 -16.44 -2.55 -1.45
CA ASP A 69 -17.06 -2.67 -2.76
C ASP A 69 -16.05 -2.68 -3.93
N SER A 70 -14.74 -2.73 -3.61
CA SER A 70 -13.70 -2.82 -4.65
C SER A 70 -13.72 -4.20 -5.29
N ASP A 71 -13.62 -4.22 -6.61
CA ASP A 71 -13.60 -5.42 -7.43
C ASP A 71 -12.61 -5.29 -8.60
N TYR A 72 -12.53 -6.30 -9.44
CA TYR A 72 -11.67 -6.32 -10.62
C TYR A 72 -11.98 -5.13 -11.56
N SER A 73 -13.25 -4.79 -11.76
CA SER A 73 -13.68 -3.74 -12.66
C SER A 73 -13.26 -2.34 -12.20
N THR A 74 -13.24 -2.11 -10.90
CA THR A 74 -12.82 -0.84 -10.28
C THR A 74 -11.31 -0.71 -10.16
N PHE A 75 -10.58 -1.82 -10.21
CA PHE A 75 -9.12 -1.84 -10.10
C PHE A 75 -8.41 -1.94 -11.46
N VAL A 76 -8.90 -2.77 -12.37
CA VAL A 76 -8.31 -3.04 -13.67
C VAL A 76 -8.95 -2.17 -14.75
N GLY A 77 -10.23 -2.30 -14.97
CA GLY A 77 -11.00 -1.54 -15.95
C GLY A 77 -12.32 -2.20 -16.31
N CYS A 78 -13.22 -1.42 -16.86
CA CYS A 78 -14.50 -1.90 -17.38
C CYS A 78 -15.11 -0.91 -18.36
N TYR A 79 -16.13 -1.38 -19.12
CA TYR A 79 -16.94 -0.50 -19.94
C TYR A 79 -17.82 0.42 -19.08
N LYS A 80 -17.75 1.71 -19.37
CA LYS A 80 -18.60 2.73 -18.71
C LYS A 80 -19.28 3.59 -19.78
N PRO A 81 -20.51 4.09 -19.50
CA PRO A 81 -21.11 5.11 -20.34
C PRO A 81 -20.26 6.39 -20.24
N THR A 82 -19.83 6.88 -21.37
CA THR A 82 -19.06 8.11 -21.54
C THR A 82 -19.78 9.05 -22.48
N MET A 83 -19.57 10.35 -22.34
CA MET A 83 -20.07 11.32 -23.33
C MET A 83 -19.09 11.34 -24.51
N SER A 84 -19.59 11.20 -25.75
CA SER A 84 -18.75 11.37 -26.94
C SER A 84 -18.19 12.80 -26.99
N ASN A 85 -16.86 12.92 -27.13
CA ASN A 85 -16.24 14.21 -27.43
C ASN A 85 -16.41 14.49 -28.93
N GLU A 86 -16.90 15.67 -29.29
CA GLU A 86 -17.11 16.10 -30.67
C GLU A 86 -15.84 16.10 -31.56
N GLY A 87 -14.66 15.74 -31.02
CA GLY A 87 -13.37 15.76 -31.71
C GLY A 87 -12.98 14.48 -32.45
N ASP A 88 -13.63 13.34 -32.18
CA ASP A 88 -13.19 12.04 -32.72
C ASP A 88 -13.87 11.63 -34.06
N ARG A 89 -14.73 12.48 -34.64
CA ARG A 89 -15.33 12.24 -35.94
C ARG A 89 -14.89 13.31 -36.92
N ALA A 90 -13.87 12.98 -37.69
CA ALA A 90 -13.31 13.84 -38.76
C ALA A 90 -14.25 14.12 -39.97
N ASP A 91 -15.50 13.65 -39.94
CA ASP A 91 -16.47 13.82 -41.02
C ASP A 91 -17.87 14.13 -40.49
N GLN A 92 -18.12 15.39 -40.13
CA GLN A 92 -19.47 15.94 -40.21
C GLN A 92 -19.45 17.50 -40.24
N GLU A 93 -19.56 18.03 -41.41
CA GLU A 93 -20.04 19.41 -41.63
C GLU A 93 -21.49 19.53 -41.11
N LYS A 94 -21.72 20.61 -40.34
CA LYS A 94 -23.00 21.20 -39.92
C LYS A 94 -23.56 20.86 -38.54
N GLY A 95 -23.33 21.78 -37.63
CA GLY A 95 -24.37 22.39 -36.77
C GLY A 95 -25.14 21.47 -35.80
N GLY A 96 -24.83 21.55 -34.53
CA GLY A 96 -25.69 21.04 -33.45
C GLY A 96 -25.37 19.63 -33.00
N GLY A 97 -24.18 19.41 -32.46
CA GLY A 97 -23.77 18.11 -31.91
C GLY A 97 -24.56 17.75 -30.64
N THR A 98 -25.52 16.84 -30.76
CA THR A 98 -26.13 16.17 -29.63
C THR A 98 -25.08 15.25 -29.02
N LYS A 99 -24.65 15.54 -27.78
CA LYS A 99 -23.79 14.63 -27.01
C LYS A 99 -24.49 13.28 -26.90
N GLN A 100 -23.88 12.25 -27.46
CA GLN A 100 -24.39 10.88 -27.36
C GLN A 100 -23.66 10.14 -26.25
N ILE A 101 -24.37 9.29 -25.54
CA ILE A 101 -23.77 8.36 -24.57
C ILE A 101 -23.20 7.20 -25.37
N GLU A 102 -21.90 7.00 -25.26
CA GLU A 102 -21.18 5.85 -25.83
C GLU A 102 -20.61 5.00 -24.68
N TYR A 103 -20.51 3.70 -24.91
CA TYR A 103 -19.83 2.82 -23.97
C TYR A 103 -18.36 2.69 -24.36
N ALA A 104 -17.47 3.15 -23.49
CA ALA A 104 -16.02 3.03 -23.71
C ALA A 104 -15.38 2.22 -22.57
N PHE A 105 -14.35 1.44 -22.92
CA PHE A 105 -13.51 0.79 -21.91
C PHE A 105 -12.69 1.85 -21.17
N VAL A 106 -12.84 1.89 -19.83
CA VAL A 106 -12.16 2.85 -18.97
C VAL A 106 -11.17 2.11 -18.09
N ALA A 107 -9.88 2.20 -18.45
CA ALA A 107 -8.81 1.64 -17.64
C ALA A 107 -8.77 2.28 -16.25
N GLN A 108 -8.54 1.47 -15.22
CA GLN A 108 -8.43 1.89 -13.84
C GLN A 108 -6.96 1.90 -13.37
N ALA A 109 -6.74 1.96 -12.06
CA ALA A 109 -5.42 2.21 -11.48
C ALA A 109 -4.36 1.20 -11.93
N PHE A 110 -4.69 -0.09 -11.96
CA PHE A 110 -3.75 -1.13 -12.37
C PHE A 110 -3.32 -0.97 -13.84
N LEU A 111 -4.27 -0.97 -14.78
CA LEU A 111 -3.92 -0.86 -16.21
C LEU A 111 -3.23 0.46 -16.55
N LYS A 112 -3.64 1.58 -15.92
CA LYS A 112 -2.95 2.85 -16.10
C LYS A 112 -1.49 2.79 -15.64
N ALA A 113 -1.22 2.12 -14.53
CA ALA A 113 0.14 1.95 -14.02
C ALA A 113 0.94 0.96 -14.89
N TYR A 114 0.32 -0.12 -15.31
CA TYR A 114 0.88 -1.13 -16.20
C TYR A 114 1.34 -0.52 -17.55
N VAL A 115 0.47 0.22 -18.20
CA VAL A 115 0.81 0.92 -19.46
C VAL A 115 1.96 1.89 -19.27
N LYS A 116 1.96 2.67 -18.19
CA LYS A 116 3.08 3.59 -17.88
C LYS A 116 4.38 2.87 -17.62
N ALA A 117 4.34 1.71 -16.95
CA ALA A 117 5.54 0.91 -16.70
C ALA A 117 6.15 0.43 -18.02
N TRP A 118 5.35 -0.16 -18.91
CA TRP A 118 5.83 -0.62 -20.22
C TRP A 118 6.30 0.54 -21.09
N LYS A 119 5.57 1.66 -21.16
CA LYS A 119 6.02 2.85 -21.91
C LYS A 119 7.36 3.38 -21.39
N SER A 120 7.56 3.39 -20.06
CA SER A 120 8.86 3.77 -19.48
C SER A 120 9.96 2.75 -19.75
N TYR A 121 9.63 1.46 -19.74
CA TYR A 121 10.56 0.37 -20.00
C TYR A 121 11.11 0.40 -21.43
N CYS A 122 10.27 0.72 -22.40
CA CYS A 122 10.61 0.71 -23.83
C CYS A 122 11.26 2.01 -24.35
N ILE A 123 11.53 3.01 -23.49
CA ILE A 123 12.22 4.23 -23.90
C ILE A 123 13.70 3.91 -24.14
N LYS A 124 14.12 3.99 -25.45
CA LYS A 124 15.49 3.63 -25.88
C LYS A 124 16.60 4.58 -25.41
N GLU A 125 16.28 5.81 -25.03
CA GLU A 125 17.26 6.86 -24.73
C GLU A 125 17.74 6.88 -23.27
N SER A 126 17.13 6.12 -22.37
CA SER A 126 17.58 6.00 -20.98
C SER A 126 18.22 4.65 -20.76
N GLU A 127 19.47 4.64 -20.31
CA GLU A 127 20.16 3.41 -19.87
C GLU A 127 19.41 2.72 -18.73
N ASP A 128 18.52 3.46 -18.04
CA ASP A 128 17.70 2.98 -16.93
C ASP A 128 16.21 3.30 -17.15
N ALA A 129 15.38 2.27 -17.26
CA ALA A 129 13.91 2.43 -17.24
C ALA A 129 13.48 3.00 -15.89
N LYS A 130 12.70 4.08 -15.87
CA LYS A 130 12.26 4.72 -14.62
C LYS A 130 11.21 3.86 -13.91
N PRO A 131 11.33 3.69 -12.59
CA PRO A 131 10.34 3.00 -11.80
C PRO A 131 8.95 3.60 -11.93
N GLN A 132 7.95 2.74 -12.09
CA GLN A 132 6.54 3.07 -12.02
C GLN A 132 5.94 2.42 -10.78
N TYR A 133 5.35 3.21 -9.90
CA TYR A 133 4.70 2.71 -8.69
C TYR A 133 3.19 2.66 -8.83
N LEU A 134 2.60 1.55 -8.44
CA LEU A 134 1.19 1.43 -8.08
C LEU A 134 1.10 1.35 -6.56
N ILE A 135 0.44 2.33 -5.94
CA ILE A 135 0.30 2.42 -4.50
C ILE A 135 -1.15 2.09 -4.13
N ILE A 136 -1.33 1.06 -3.31
CA ILE A 136 -2.63 0.60 -2.83
C ILE A 136 -2.75 0.93 -1.34
N GLU A 137 -3.61 1.89 -1.00
CA GLU A 137 -3.91 2.18 0.40
C GLU A 137 -4.97 1.21 0.92
N GLU A 138 -4.81 0.77 2.17
CA GLU A 138 -5.76 -0.09 2.89
C GLU A 138 -6.08 -1.40 2.13
N ILE A 139 -5.04 -2.13 1.70
CA ILE A 139 -5.18 -3.31 0.83
C ILE A 139 -6.13 -4.37 1.39
N ASN A 140 -6.22 -4.51 2.71
CA ASN A 140 -7.08 -5.48 3.38
C ASN A 140 -8.52 -5.00 3.64
N ARG A 141 -8.89 -3.79 3.20
CA ARG A 141 -10.29 -3.34 3.22
C ARG A 141 -11.13 -3.89 2.06
N GLY A 142 -10.48 -4.44 1.04
CA GLY A 142 -11.14 -5.13 -0.07
C GLY A 142 -10.73 -6.60 -0.12
N ASN A 143 -11.56 -7.40 -0.79
CA ASN A 143 -11.24 -8.80 -1.04
C ASN A 143 -10.15 -8.89 -2.14
N CYS A 144 -8.89 -9.08 -1.74
CA CYS A 144 -7.75 -9.11 -2.66
C CYS A 144 -7.90 -10.17 -3.78
N ALA A 145 -8.45 -11.35 -3.47
CA ALA A 145 -8.65 -12.39 -4.47
C ALA A 145 -9.65 -11.96 -5.55
N GLN A 146 -10.73 -11.29 -5.17
CA GLN A 146 -11.73 -10.76 -6.10
C GLN A 146 -11.20 -9.56 -6.90
N ILE A 147 -10.42 -8.68 -6.26
CA ILE A 147 -9.91 -7.45 -6.88
C ILE A 147 -8.81 -7.76 -7.89
N PHE A 148 -7.88 -8.65 -7.54
CA PHE A 148 -6.78 -9.02 -8.44
C PHE A 148 -7.19 -10.04 -9.50
N GLY A 149 -8.10 -10.97 -9.19
CA GLY A 149 -8.47 -12.04 -10.10
C GLY A 149 -7.23 -12.77 -10.65
N ASP A 150 -7.15 -12.94 -11.97
CA ASP A 150 -6.03 -13.62 -12.63
C ASP A 150 -4.70 -12.85 -12.55
N LEU A 151 -4.75 -11.52 -12.35
CA LEU A 151 -3.54 -10.71 -12.15
C LEU A 151 -2.71 -11.17 -10.96
N PHE A 152 -3.30 -11.95 -10.07
CA PHE A 152 -2.62 -12.55 -8.92
C PHE A 152 -1.40 -13.39 -9.34
N GLN A 153 -1.46 -14.07 -10.47
CA GLN A 153 -0.34 -14.87 -10.98
C GLN A 153 0.84 -14.01 -11.41
N LEU A 154 0.58 -12.79 -11.88
CA LEU A 154 1.63 -11.84 -12.29
C LEU A 154 2.53 -11.39 -11.13
N LEU A 155 2.07 -11.55 -9.90
CA LEU A 155 2.83 -11.19 -8.70
C LEU A 155 3.95 -12.19 -8.37
N ASP A 156 3.98 -13.38 -8.96
CA ASP A 156 5.14 -14.25 -8.91
C ASP A 156 6.22 -13.68 -9.84
N ARG A 157 7.34 -13.21 -9.26
CA ARG A 157 8.44 -12.59 -9.99
C ARG A 157 9.62 -13.54 -10.09
N ASN A 158 10.28 -13.55 -11.26
CA ASN A 158 11.54 -14.25 -11.44
C ASN A 158 12.72 -13.44 -10.86
N GLU A 159 13.94 -14.00 -10.96
CA GLU A 159 15.17 -13.37 -10.43
C GLU A 159 15.49 -12.02 -11.12
N ASP A 160 15.06 -11.83 -12.37
CA ASP A 160 15.26 -10.61 -13.14
C ASP A 160 14.13 -9.57 -12.89
N GLY A 161 13.14 -9.90 -12.04
CA GLY A 161 12.05 -9.03 -11.62
C GLY A 161 10.85 -8.96 -12.55
N TYR A 162 10.73 -9.84 -13.54
CA TYR A 162 9.56 -9.96 -14.41
C TYR A 162 8.55 -10.96 -13.84
N SER A 163 7.26 -10.87 -14.25
CA SER A 163 6.31 -11.95 -13.93
C SER A 163 6.83 -13.29 -14.41
N THR A 164 6.85 -14.30 -13.54
CA THR A 164 7.28 -15.66 -13.93
C THR A 164 6.30 -16.27 -14.92
N TYR A 165 5.02 -16.02 -14.73
CA TYR A 165 3.94 -16.60 -15.53
C TYR A 165 3.14 -15.49 -16.22
N PRO A 166 3.33 -15.28 -17.54
CA PRO A 166 2.45 -14.44 -18.33
C PRO A 166 1.03 -14.99 -18.33
N ILE A 167 0.03 -14.14 -18.35
CA ILE A 167 -1.39 -14.53 -18.42
C ILE A 167 -2.04 -13.99 -19.67
N VAL A 168 -3.00 -14.72 -20.23
CA VAL A 168 -3.78 -14.28 -21.38
C VAL A 168 -4.73 -13.16 -20.95
N ALA A 169 -4.73 -12.06 -21.69
CA ALA A 169 -5.61 -10.94 -21.46
C ALA A 169 -7.04 -11.24 -21.98
N ASP A 170 -8.07 -10.73 -21.31
CA ASP A 170 -9.41 -10.74 -21.89
C ASP A 170 -9.49 -9.83 -23.14
N THR A 171 -10.51 -10.03 -23.96
CA THR A 171 -10.66 -9.34 -25.24
C THR A 171 -10.73 -7.81 -25.10
N ASP A 172 -11.23 -7.30 -24.00
CA ASP A 172 -11.41 -5.87 -23.80
C ASP A 172 -10.09 -5.22 -23.35
N ILE A 173 -9.35 -5.89 -22.48
CA ILE A 173 -7.99 -5.49 -22.11
C ILE A 173 -7.07 -5.56 -23.33
N GLN A 174 -7.17 -6.62 -24.13
CA GLN A 174 -6.39 -6.77 -25.36
C GLN A 174 -6.61 -5.59 -26.32
N LYS A 175 -7.86 -5.24 -26.61
CA LYS A 175 -8.19 -4.10 -27.47
C LYS A 175 -7.65 -2.77 -26.93
N TYR A 176 -7.72 -2.59 -25.61
CA TYR A 176 -7.20 -1.40 -24.97
C TYR A 176 -5.68 -1.34 -25.05
N LEU A 177 -4.98 -2.42 -24.74
CA LEU A 177 -3.53 -2.47 -24.71
C LEU A 177 -2.93 -2.42 -26.11
N SER A 178 -3.51 -3.08 -27.12
CA SER A 178 -3.04 -3.01 -28.50
C SER A 178 -3.02 -1.58 -29.03
N LYS A 179 -4.02 -0.76 -28.66
CA LYS A 179 -4.06 0.66 -29.00
C LYS A 179 -3.00 1.46 -28.21
N GLU A 180 -2.85 1.19 -26.91
CA GLU A 180 -1.88 1.91 -26.06
C GLU A 180 -0.42 1.60 -26.41
N PHE A 181 -0.17 0.40 -26.98
CA PHE A 181 1.15 -0.12 -27.31
C PHE A 181 1.46 -0.11 -28.82
N GLU A 182 0.61 0.47 -29.66
CA GLU A 182 0.76 0.50 -31.12
C GLU A 182 2.15 0.98 -31.56
N GLU A 183 2.65 2.06 -30.95
CA GLU A 183 3.96 2.64 -31.23
C GLU A 183 5.08 2.11 -30.32
N LEU A 184 4.79 1.13 -29.45
CA LEU A 184 5.75 0.63 -28.48
C LEU A 184 6.70 -0.35 -29.15
N ASP A 185 8.00 -0.20 -28.88
CA ASP A 185 9.03 -1.13 -29.32
C ASP A 185 9.43 -2.03 -28.14
N VAL A 186 8.66 -3.10 -27.97
CA VAL A 186 8.93 -4.09 -26.89
C VAL A 186 10.15 -4.91 -27.29
N PRO A 187 11.21 -4.99 -26.46
CA PRO A 187 12.46 -5.63 -26.86
C PRO A 187 12.32 -7.14 -27.04
N ASP A 188 12.81 -7.68 -28.18
CA ASP A 188 12.85 -9.12 -28.47
C ASP A 188 13.67 -9.93 -27.43
N SER A 189 14.55 -9.27 -26.68
CA SER A 189 15.31 -9.89 -25.59
C SER A 189 14.44 -10.49 -24.49
N LEU A 190 13.18 -10.06 -24.37
CA LEU A 190 12.21 -10.66 -23.45
C LEU A 190 11.94 -12.14 -23.76
N ASN A 191 12.01 -12.53 -25.04
CA ASN A 191 11.85 -13.93 -25.42
C ASN A 191 12.93 -14.87 -24.81
N MET A 192 14.09 -14.31 -24.44
CA MET A 192 15.14 -15.07 -23.74
C MET A 192 14.83 -15.29 -22.25
N ILE A 193 13.97 -14.43 -21.66
CA ILE A 193 13.53 -14.53 -20.26
C ILE A 193 12.44 -15.59 -20.14
N TYR A 194 11.63 -15.74 -21.17
CA TYR A 194 10.49 -16.66 -21.25
C TYR A 194 10.78 -17.76 -22.28
N ASP A 195 11.88 -18.49 -22.07
CA ASP A 195 12.38 -19.51 -23.00
C ASP A 195 11.47 -20.76 -23.08
N ASP A 196 10.55 -20.94 -22.13
CA ASP A 196 9.50 -21.95 -22.11
C ASP A 196 8.15 -21.47 -22.66
N TYR A 197 8.04 -20.21 -23.09
CA TYR A 197 6.82 -19.65 -23.67
C TYR A 197 6.64 -20.11 -25.11
N ASP A 198 5.47 -20.66 -25.44
CA ASP A 198 5.12 -21.10 -26.80
C ASP A 198 4.67 -19.89 -27.65
N GLY A 199 5.61 -19.24 -28.32
CA GLY A 199 5.35 -18.09 -29.16
C GLY A 199 6.37 -16.95 -29.01
N ASN A 200 5.97 -15.73 -29.37
CA ASN A 200 6.77 -14.51 -29.21
C ASN A 200 6.15 -13.64 -28.10
N VAL A 201 6.67 -13.78 -26.88
CA VAL A 201 6.12 -13.04 -25.72
C VAL A 201 6.24 -11.53 -25.89
N ALA A 202 7.29 -11.02 -26.54
CA ALA A 202 7.47 -9.59 -26.78
C ALA A 202 6.37 -9.03 -27.72
N GLU A 203 6.06 -9.78 -28.78
CA GLU A 203 4.98 -9.44 -29.72
C GLU A 203 3.61 -9.58 -29.06
N ASP A 204 3.38 -10.62 -28.27
CA ASP A 204 2.12 -10.86 -27.57
C ASP A 204 1.84 -9.77 -26.49
N ILE A 205 2.87 -9.30 -25.80
CA ILE A 205 2.75 -8.14 -24.89
C ILE A 205 2.40 -6.88 -25.68
N LYS A 206 3.09 -6.62 -26.82
CA LYS A 206 2.83 -5.47 -27.67
C LYS A 206 1.39 -5.48 -28.21
N ASN A 207 0.92 -6.63 -28.64
CA ASN A 207 -0.45 -6.81 -29.15
C ASN A 207 -1.51 -6.86 -28.03
N GLY A 208 -1.08 -6.83 -26.75
CA GLY A 208 -1.94 -6.88 -25.58
C GLY A 208 -2.61 -8.22 -25.35
N THR A 209 -2.23 -9.28 -26.08
CA THR A 209 -2.79 -10.63 -25.92
C THR A 209 -2.36 -11.29 -24.63
N VAL A 210 -1.18 -10.87 -24.11
CA VAL A 210 -0.59 -11.38 -22.88
C VAL A 210 -0.22 -10.24 -21.96
N LEU A 211 -0.44 -10.46 -20.66
CA LEU A 211 0.02 -9.59 -19.59
C LEU A 211 1.23 -10.21 -18.92
N ALA A 212 2.29 -9.43 -18.74
CA ALA A 212 3.44 -9.73 -17.88
C ALA A 212 3.95 -8.43 -17.26
N LEU A 213 4.28 -8.41 -15.99
CA LEU A 213 4.76 -7.20 -15.33
C LEU A 213 6.25 -7.01 -15.64
N PRO A 214 6.66 -5.83 -16.12
CA PRO A 214 8.07 -5.51 -16.31
C PRO A 214 8.77 -5.28 -14.97
N ASN A 215 10.09 -5.38 -14.96
CA ASN A 215 10.91 -5.29 -13.74
C ASN A 215 11.03 -3.87 -13.15
N ASN A 216 10.54 -2.84 -13.85
CA ASN A 216 10.41 -1.48 -13.35
C ASN A 216 9.02 -1.18 -12.72
N PHE A 217 8.14 -2.18 -12.60
CA PHE A 217 6.80 -2.00 -12.05
C PHE A 217 6.74 -2.44 -10.59
N TYR A 218 6.61 -1.47 -9.70
CA TYR A 218 6.53 -1.62 -8.26
C TYR A 218 5.09 -1.53 -7.78
N ILE A 219 4.67 -2.48 -6.94
CA ILE A 219 3.34 -2.46 -6.32
C ILE A 219 3.52 -2.40 -4.81
N TRP A 220 3.21 -1.26 -4.22
CA TRP A 220 3.35 -1.04 -2.78
C TRP A 220 2.00 -0.79 -2.13
N ALA A 221 1.80 -1.34 -0.95
CA ALA A 221 0.53 -1.24 -0.25
C ALA A 221 0.69 -0.84 1.22
N THR A 222 -0.35 -0.21 1.77
CA THR A 222 -0.50 -0.04 3.22
C THR A 222 -1.56 -1.00 3.75
N MET A 223 -1.37 -1.46 4.97
CA MET A 223 -2.31 -2.31 5.68
C MET A 223 -2.45 -1.83 7.13
N ASN A 224 -3.68 -1.57 7.56
CA ASN A 224 -4.03 -1.47 8.96
C ASN A 224 -4.48 -2.86 9.45
N THR A 225 -3.97 -3.28 10.59
CA THR A 225 -4.25 -4.60 11.16
C THR A 225 -5.36 -4.57 12.20
N SER A 226 -5.78 -3.36 12.63
CA SER A 226 -6.68 -3.15 13.77
C SER A 226 -8.17 -3.10 13.47
N ASP A 227 -8.58 -2.93 12.22
CA ASP A 227 -9.99 -2.70 11.88
C ASP A 227 -10.80 -4.01 11.89
N GLN A 228 -12.02 -3.97 12.43
CA GLN A 228 -12.90 -5.14 12.57
C GLN A 228 -13.53 -5.58 11.24
N SER A 229 -13.54 -4.73 10.21
CA SER A 229 -14.16 -4.97 8.89
C SER A 229 -13.14 -5.32 7.81
N LEU A 230 -12.10 -6.09 8.15
CA LEU A 230 -11.04 -6.44 7.22
C LEU A 230 -11.28 -7.79 6.56
N PHE A 231 -10.93 -7.87 5.28
CA PHE A 231 -10.84 -9.14 4.59
C PHE A 231 -9.54 -9.85 4.95
N PRO A 232 -9.57 -11.15 5.29
CA PRO A 232 -8.36 -11.90 5.53
C PRO A 232 -7.56 -12.02 4.23
N ILE A 233 -6.28 -11.76 4.32
CA ILE A 233 -5.34 -12.01 3.22
C ILE A 233 -4.84 -13.44 3.35
N ASP A 234 -5.04 -14.27 2.34
CA ASP A 234 -4.63 -15.66 2.33
C ASP A 234 -3.09 -15.83 2.25
N SER A 235 -2.59 -17.03 2.55
CA SER A 235 -1.17 -17.31 2.59
C SER A 235 -0.51 -17.27 1.20
N ALA A 236 -1.25 -17.64 0.13
CA ALA A 236 -0.73 -17.61 -1.23
C ALA A 236 -0.51 -16.17 -1.70
N PHE A 237 -1.41 -15.24 -1.34
CA PHE A 237 -1.22 -13.81 -1.57
C PHE A 237 -0.05 -13.27 -0.74
N LYS A 238 0.01 -13.61 0.56
CA LYS A 238 1.05 -13.12 1.48
C LYS A 238 2.46 -13.43 1.02
N ARG A 239 2.72 -14.62 0.47
CA ARG A 239 4.07 -15.07 0.07
C ARG A 239 4.67 -14.29 -1.11
N ARG A 240 3.85 -13.55 -1.86
CA ARG A 240 4.27 -12.75 -3.02
C ARG A 240 4.70 -11.34 -2.67
N TRP A 241 4.66 -10.99 -1.36
CA TRP A 241 4.93 -9.65 -0.88
C TRP A 241 6.02 -9.65 0.18
N ASP A 242 6.88 -8.65 0.12
CA ASP A 242 7.75 -8.28 1.21
C ASP A 242 6.97 -7.50 2.27
N TRP A 243 7.20 -7.82 3.53
CA TRP A 243 6.45 -7.27 4.64
C TRP A 243 7.32 -6.29 5.42
N LYS A 244 6.90 -5.02 5.49
CA LYS A 244 7.59 -3.95 6.21
C LYS A 244 6.80 -3.53 7.44
N TYR A 245 7.26 -3.97 8.60
CA TYR A 245 6.67 -3.47 9.85
C TYR A 245 7.01 -2.00 10.07
N MET A 246 6.00 -1.21 10.47
CA MET A 246 6.14 0.20 10.79
C MET A 246 6.02 0.37 12.32
N PRO A 247 7.14 0.45 13.04
CA PRO A 247 7.10 0.58 14.50
C PRO A 247 6.53 1.93 14.91
N ILE A 248 6.02 1.98 16.14
CA ILE A 248 5.63 3.22 16.80
C ILE A 248 6.94 3.92 17.23
N ASP A 249 7.30 4.96 16.51
CA ASP A 249 8.52 5.74 16.78
C ASP A 249 8.16 6.98 17.58
N THR A 250 8.49 6.96 18.87
CA THR A 250 8.19 8.04 19.81
C THR A 250 9.30 9.11 19.90
N LYS A 251 10.42 8.92 19.20
CA LYS A 251 11.62 9.77 19.35
C LYS A 251 11.72 10.93 18.35
N LYS A 252 10.77 11.05 17.41
CA LYS A 252 10.91 11.95 16.26
C LYS A 252 10.62 13.41 16.53
N GLU A 253 9.63 13.71 17.34
CA GLU A 253 9.16 15.09 17.54
C GLU A 253 8.70 15.27 19.01
N ASN A 254 8.93 16.45 19.56
CA ASN A 254 8.49 16.79 20.90
C ASN A 254 7.09 17.42 20.85
N TRP A 255 6.07 16.56 20.78
CA TRP A 255 4.69 17.02 20.86
C TRP A 255 4.18 17.01 22.30
N ASN A 256 3.29 17.93 22.60
CA ASN A 256 2.64 18.06 23.87
C ASN A 256 1.13 17.97 23.73
N ILE A 257 0.47 17.44 24.75
CA ILE A 257 -0.98 17.55 24.96
C ILE A 257 -1.18 18.78 25.84
N GLU A 258 -2.09 19.68 25.46
CA GLU A 258 -2.42 20.86 26.25
C GLU A 258 -3.87 20.73 26.72
N VAL A 259 -4.04 20.60 28.05
CA VAL A 259 -5.31 20.37 28.73
C VAL A 259 -5.28 21.06 30.09
N ASP A 260 -6.32 21.78 30.43
CA ASP A 260 -6.52 22.49 31.71
C ASP A 260 -5.33 23.41 32.06
N GLY A 261 -4.81 24.12 31.04
CA GLY A 261 -3.67 25.03 31.18
C GLY A 261 -2.31 24.34 31.35
N ASN A 262 -2.26 23.02 31.43
CA ASN A 262 -1.05 22.22 31.61
C ASN A 262 -0.60 21.57 30.29
N LYS A 263 0.73 21.31 30.18
CA LYS A 263 1.32 20.59 29.05
C LYS A 263 1.82 19.23 29.52
N TYR A 264 1.46 18.19 28.77
CA TYR A 264 1.83 16.81 29.02
C TYR A 264 2.61 16.26 27.81
N SER A 265 3.60 15.41 28.02
CA SER A 265 4.36 14.80 26.94
C SER A 265 3.51 13.81 26.13
N TRP A 266 3.36 14.05 24.82
CA TRP A 266 2.71 13.11 23.92
C TRP A 266 3.40 11.74 23.89
N THR A 267 4.72 11.73 23.93
CA THR A 267 5.54 10.51 23.93
C THR A 267 5.26 9.67 25.19
N VAL A 268 5.32 10.29 26.36
CA VAL A 268 5.05 9.59 27.64
C VAL A 268 3.61 9.06 27.67
N PHE A 269 2.65 9.85 27.20
CA PHE A 269 1.27 9.40 27.05
C PHE A 269 1.17 8.16 26.15
N LEU A 270 1.79 8.19 24.95
CA LEU A 270 1.76 7.04 24.03
C LEU A 270 2.36 5.77 24.65
N GLU A 271 3.47 5.90 25.34
CA GLU A 271 4.11 4.75 26.02
C GLU A 271 3.15 4.14 27.04
N LYS A 272 2.60 4.96 27.95
CA LYS A 272 1.69 4.50 29.01
C LYS A 272 0.39 3.93 28.45
N VAL A 273 -0.27 4.61 27.52
CA VAL A 273 -1.55 4.14 26.99
C VAL A 273 -1.36 2.85 26.16
N ASN A 274 -0.28 2.74 25.38
CA ASN A 274 0.00 1.55 24.59
C ASN A 274 0.35 0.32 25.45
N GLU A 275 0.96 0.51 26.62
CA GLU A 275 1.11 -0.55 27.63
C GLU A 275 -0.27 -1.05 28.09
N GLN A 276 -1.18 -0.13 28.45
CA GLN A 276 -2.54 -0.47 28.87
C GLN A 276 -3.34 -1.15 27.77
N ILE A 277 -3.22 -0.69 26.54
CA ILE A 277 -3.85 -1.31 25.37
C ILE A 277 -3.38 -2.76 25.22
N PHE A 278 -2.07 -2.99 25.25
CA PHE A 278 -1.50 -4.33 25.08
C PHE A 278 -1.85 -5.27 26.22
N GLU A 279 -1.84 -4.78 27.47
CA GLU A 279 -2.26 -5.58 28.62
C GLU A 279 -3.66 -6.16 28.48
N VAL A 280 -4.58 -5.37 27.91
CA VAL A 280 -6.00 -5.77 27.79
C VAL A 280 -6.25 -6.57 26.54
N THR A 281 -5.79 -6.05 25.40
CA THR A 281 -6.16 -6.58 24.08
C THR A 281 -5.25 -7.71 23.62
N LYS A 282 -4.04 -7.81 24.18
CA LYS A 282 -2.95 -8.68 23.71
C LYS A 282 -2.63 -8.46 22.22
N SER A 283 -2.99 -7.29 21.67
CA SER A 283 -2.81 -6.94 20.25
C SER A 283 -1.95 -5.70 20.11
N GLU A 284 -0.92 -5.80 19.27
CA GLU A 284 -0.10 -4.66 18.84
C GLU A 284 -0.88 -3.72 17.90
N ASP A 285 -1.87 -4.26 17.23
CA ASP A 285 -2.59 -3.58 16.15
C ASP A 285 -3.50 -2.46 16.66
N LYS A 286 -4.01 -2.61 17.89
CA LYS A 286 -4.87 -1.60 18.53
C LYS A 286 -4.09 -0.45 19.16
N LYS A 287 -2.75 -0.52 19.21
CA LYS A 287 -1.90 0.55 19.73
C LYS A 287 -2.01 1.84 18.92
N LEU A 288 -1.73 2.95 19.57
CA LEU A 288 -1.69 4.28 18.93
C LEU A 288 -0.30 4.55 18.38
N GLY A 289 -0.20 4.85 17.09
CA GLY A 289 1.01 5.35 16.48
C GLY A 289 1.23 6.84 16.79
N PHE A 290 2.45 7.32 16.62
CA PHE A 290 2.83 8.70 16.94
C PHE A 290 1.96 9.75 16.24
N TYR A 291 1.60 9.50 14.97
CA TYR A 291 0.79 10.40 14.14
C TYR A 291 -0.72 10.09 14.15
N PHE A 292 -1.19 9.33 15.14
CA PHE A 292 -2.61 9.02 15.28
C PHE A 292 -3.45 10.29 15.43
N CYS A 293 -2.96 11.23 16.23
CA CYS A 293 -3.52 12.56 16.37
C CYS A 293 -2.48 13.59 15.92
N ARG A 294 -2.77 14.33 14.85
CA ARG A 294 -1.82 15.31 14.30
C ARG A 294 -1.80 16.57 15.18
N ALA A 295 -0.63 16.91 15.72
CA ALA A 295 -0.41 18.15 16.43
C ALA A 295 -0.44 19.38 15.51
N ASN A 296 -0.88 20.51 16.03
CA ASN A 296 -0.74 21.83 15.43
C ASN A 296 0.35 22.59 16.19
N ASN A 297 1.40 23.04 15.54
CA ASN A 297 2.54 23.69 16.21
C ASN A 297 3.08 22.88 17.40
N ASN A 298 3.23 21.55 17.21
CA ASN A 298 3.64 20.59 18.23
C ASN A 298 2.69 20.43 19.43
N VAL A 299 1.46 20.92 19.33
CA VAL A 299 0.46 20.83 20.40
C VAL A 299 -0.79 20.07 19.91
N VAL A 300 -1.23 19.11 20.71
CA VAL A 300 -2.53 18.44 20.64
C VAL A 300 -3.42 19.10 21.69
N GLY A 301 -4.33 19.97 21.26
CA GLY A 301 -5.27 20.62 22.18
C GLY A 301 -6.35 19.67 22.73
N ALA A 302 -6.96 20.07 23.82
CA ALA A 302 -7.97 19.31 24.57
C ALA A 302 -9.10 18.73 23.70
N GLU A 303 -9.67 19.53 22.82
CA GLU A 303 -10.74 19.09 21.92
C GLU A 303 -10.30 17.91 21.05
N LYS A 304 -9.14 18.02 20.42
CA LYS A 304 -8.58 16.98 19.56
C LYS A 304 -8.18 15.73 20.34
N PHE A 305 -7.66 15.92 21.53
CA PHE A 305 -7.30 14.83 22.43
C PHE A 305 -8.53 14.02 22.84
N VAL A 306 -9.57 14.67 23.30
CA VAL A 306 -10.82 14.01 23.71
C VAL A 306 -11.53 13.39 22.49
N SER A 307 -11.79 14.18 21.45
CA SER A 307 -12.63 13.77 20.32
C SER A 307 -12.00 12.70 19.42
N LYS A 308 -10.67 12.56 19.42
CA LYS A 308 -9.99 11.53 18.65
C LYS A 308 -9.40 10.43 19.51
N VAL A 309 -8.61 10.79 20.51
CA VAL A 309 -7.80 9.81 21.24
C VAL A 309 -8.65 9.11 22.30
N ILE A 310 -9.28 9.86 23.19
CA ILE A 310 -10.16 9.25 24.22
C ILE A 310 -11.34 8.55 23.53
N PHE A 311 -11.92 9.15 22.48
CA PHE A 311 -12.97 8.50 21.70
C PHE A 311 -12.56 7.14 21.13
N TYR A 312 -11.39 7.06 20.50
CA TYR A 312 -10.87 5.80 19.97
C TYR A 312 -10.67 4.76 21.07
N LEU A 313 -10.12 5.17 22.19
CA LEU A 313 -9.93 4.26 23.33
C LEU A 313 -11.27 3.71 23.81
N TYR A 314 -12.30 4.54 23.92
CA TYR A 314 -13.63 4.12 24.35
C TYR A 314 -14.32 3.20 23.36
N ASN A 315 -14.37 3.57 22.07
CA ASN A 315 -15.24 2.91 21.10
C ASN A 315 -14.57 1.77 20.34
N ASP A 316 -13.24 1.82 20.18
CA ASP A 316 -12.54 0.84 19.34
C ASP A 316 -11.61 -0.08 20.14
N VAL A 317 -11.04 0.41 21.24
CA VAL A 317 -10.07 -0.38 22.02
C VAL A 317 -10.73 -1.09 23.21
N PHE A 318 -11.38 -0.34 24.11
CA PHE A 318 -11.86 -0.86 25.39
C PHE A 318 -13.34 -1.23 25.42
N LYS A 319 -14.08 -1.00 24.34
CA LYS A 319 -15.51 -1.29 24.25
C LYS A 319 -15.88 -2.69 24.70
N ASP A 320 -15.11 -3.69 24.26
CA ASP A 320 -15.38 -5.09 24.55
C ASP A 320 -14.74 -5.60 25.86
N TYR A 321 -13.91 -4.78 26.48
CA TYR A 321 -13.14 -5.13 27.70
C TYR A 321 -13.62 -4.41 28.96
N GLY A 322 -14.56 -3.46 28.81
CA GLY A 322 -15.08 -2.64 29.91
C GLY A 322 -14.15 -1.50 30.34
N TYR A 323 -14.69 -0.59 31.14
CA TYR A 323 -14.02 0.66 31.56
C TYR A 323 -13.59 0.64 33.02
N ASP A 324 -13.34 -0.52 33.59
CA ASP A 324 -12.94 -0.67 35.02
C ASP A 324 -11.44 -0.42 35.28
N ARG A 325 -10.80 0.31 34.39
CA ARG A 325 -9.39 0.70 34.49
C ARG A 325 -9.24 2.07 35.14
N LYS A 326 -8.13 2.26 35.90
CA LYS A 326 -7.84 3.51 36.61
C LYS A 326 -7.99 4.73 35.73
N MET A 327 -7.50 4.70 34.47
CA MET A 327 -7.55 5.82 33.54
C MET A 327 -8.97 6.29 33.21
N PHE A 328 -9.98 5.46 33.37
CA PHE A 328 -11.38 5.79 33.12
C PHE A 328 -12.17 6.09 34.39
N LYS A 329 -11.53 6.24 35.56
CA LYS A 329 -12.20 6.46 36.85
C LYS A 329 -12.13 7.91 37.29
N ASP A 330 -13.19 8.38 37.92
CA ASP A 330 -13.20 9.65 38.64
C ASP A 330 -12.50 9.53 40.00
N GLU A 331 -12.41 10.62 40.73
CA GLU A 331 -11.80 10.70 42.06
C GLU A 331 -12.48 9.76 43.09
N ASN A 332 -13.72 9.39 42.85
CA ASN A 332 -14.50 8.47 43.72
C ASN A 332 -14.37 6.99 43.25
N GLY A 333 -13.57 6.71 42.22
CA GLY A 333 -13.41 5.37 41.68
C GLY A 333 -14.56 4.92 40.78
N LYS A 334 -15.50 5.81 40.43
CA LYS A 334 -16.58 5.52 39.48
C LYS A 334 -16.09 5.69 38.05
N ALA A 335 -16.53 4.83 37.11
CA ALA A 335 -16.21 4.95 35.71
C ALA A 335 -16.81 6.24 35.11
N ILE A 336 -15.95 7.05 34.52
CA ILE A 336 -16.33 8.23 33.74
C ILE A 336 -16.95 7.75 32.44
N GLN A 337 -18.12 8.19 32.08
CA GLN A 337 -18.72 7.89 30.77
C GLN A 337 -18.21 8.88 29.73
N PHE A 338 -18.16 8.47 28.45
CA PHE A 338 -17.57 9.31 27.40
C PHE A 338 -18.21 10.71 27.31
N HIS A 339 -19.53 10.82 27.44
CA HIS A 339 -20.22 12.13 27.41
C HIS A 339 -19.81 13.09 28.54
N GLU A 340 -19.27 12.56 29.65
CA GLU A 340 -18.83 13.38 30.78
C GLU A 340 -17.52 14.13 30.52
N TYR A 341 -16.80 13.79 29.43
CA TYR A 341 -15.69 14.60 28.93
C TYR A 341 -16.15 15.88 28.22
N PHE A 342 -17.45 16.11 28.16
CA PHE A 342 -18.07 17.33 27.60
C PHE A 342 -18.92 18.01 28.67
N GLN A 343 -18.99 19.34 28.59
CA GLN A 343 -19.91 20.15 29.34
C GLN A 343 -21.29 20.17 28.67
N CYS A 344 -22.32 20.68 29.37
CA CYS A 344 -23.68 20.75 28.82
C CYS A 344 -23.81 21.62 27.56
N ASN A 345 -22.90 22.58 27.36
CA ASN A 345 -22.82 23.44 26.17
C ASN A 345 -22.01 22.79 25.02
N GLY A 346 -21.47 21.60 25.20
CA GLY A 346 -20.66 20.89 24.20
C GLY A 346 -19.15 21.17 24.28
N ASP A 347 -18.71 22.09 25.12
CA ASP A 347 -17.29 22.35 25.35
C ASP A 347 -16.62 21.17 26.06
N ILE A 348 -15.31 21.05 25.94
CA ILE A 348 -14.54 20.00 26.61
C ILE A 348 -14.50 20.25 28.12
N ASN A 349 -14.72 19.20 28.90
CA ASN A 349 -14.42 19.17 30.33
C ASN A 349 -12.93 18.86 30.52
N GLU A 350 -12.10 19.91 30.49
CA GLU A 350 -10.66 19.77 30.53
C GLU A 350 -10.16 19.16 31.83
N GLN A 351 -10.86 19.37 32.95
CA GLN A 351 -10.52 18.74 34.25
C GLN A 351 -10.61 17.22 34.18
N LYS A 352 -11.64 16.67 33.52
CA LYS A 352 -11.75 15.21 33.33
C LYS A 352 -10.71 14.69 32.35
N ALA A 353 -10.34 15.45 31.34
CA ALA A 353 -9.27 15.08 30.42
C ALA A 353 -7.89 15.11 31.10
N ALA A 354 -7.63 16.06 32.00
CA ALA A 354 -6.43 16.11 32.82
C ALA A 354 -6.38 14.93 33.79
N LEU A 355 -7.50 14.62 34.47
CA LEU A 355 -7.61 13.47 35.35
C LEU A 355 -7.33 12.13 34.62
N PHE A 356 -7.76 12.00 33.36
CA PHE A 356 -7.45 10.84 32.55
C PHE A 356 -5.93 10.67 32.36
N LEU A 357 -5.20 11.77 32.09
CA LEU A 357 -3.74 11.76 31.96
C LEU A 357 -3.05 11.43 33.30
N ASP A 358 -3.50 12.03 34.39
CA ASP A 358 -2.97 11.76 35.72
C ASP A 358 -3.18 10.29 36.16
N ASN A 359 -4.32 9.73 35.81
CA ASN A 359 -4.64 8.32 36.07
C ASN A 359 -3.78 7.35 35.26
N LEU A 360 -3.20 7.80 34.15
CA LEU A 360 -2.18 7.09 33.37
C LEU A 360 -0.75 7.33 33.88
N ASP A 361 -0.58 8.07 34.97
CA ASP A 361 0.71 8.51 35.51
C ASP A 361 1.53 9.36 34.49
N VAL A 362 0.83 10.13 33.64
CA VAL A 362 1.43 11.14 32.77
C VAL A 362 1.37 12.48 33.51
N LYS A 363 2.54 13.01 33.90
CA LYS A 363 2.63 14.24 34.70
C LYS A 363 2.80 15.47 33.82
N PRO A 364 2.33 16.65 34.27
CA PRO A 364 2.59 17.93 33.59
C PRO A 364 4.08 18.21 33.44
N ILE A 365 4.48 18.80 32.32
CA ILE A 365 5.85 19.22 32.07
C ILE A 365 6.13 20.45 32.94
N GLY A 366 7.12 20.37 33.80
CA GLY A 366 7.52 21.45 34.71
C GLY A 366 7.20 21.18 36.18
N GLU A 367 6.49 20.10 36.53
CA GLU A 367 6.27 19.65 37.91
C GLU A 367 7.37 18.71 38.44
N ASN A 368 8.57 18.68 37.86
CA ASN A 368 9.69 18.04 38.54
C ASN A 368 10.00 18.86 39.78
N LYS A 369 9.32 18.55 40.91
CA LYS A 369 9.76 18.98 42.22
C LYS A 369 11.10 18.32 42.49
N GLU A 370 12.06 19.21 42.77
CA GLU A 370 13.26 18.88 43.55
C GLU A 370 12.93 17.88 44.66
N GLU A 371 13.52 16.70 44.60
CA GLU A 371 13.82 15.90 45.76
C GLU A 371 15.32 16.00 46.09
#